data_0707dcc8e921bea738519c652095d9ea
#
_entry.id   0707dcc8e921bea738519c652095d9ea
#
_cell.length_a   1.000
_cell.length_b   1.000
_cell.length_c   1.000
_cell.angle_alpha   90.00
_cell.angle_beta   90.00
_cell.angle_gamma   90.00
#
_symmetry.space_group_name_H-M   'P 1'
#
loop_
_entity.id
_entity.type
_entity.pdbx_description
1 polymer ?
#
loop_
_entity_poly.entity_id
_entity_poly.type
_entity_poly.pdbx_seq_one_letter_code
_entity_poly.pdbx_strand_id
1 'polypeptide(L)'
;MVTPFANDIFALIWQAFKNLYPDKECECFWEPQIREDENGNEVFGLTDFGDDGSVVVFVRPDLEVAVAGEILAHELAHVAVGVDHEHDEAWENAFEAIFQEYNKIGNALFENQ
;
A
#
# COMPACT_ATOMS: atom_id res chain seq x y z
N MET A 1 1.88 -4.76 -9.48
CA MET A 1 1.13 -3.66 -10.08
C MET A 1 1.89 -3.15 -11.31
N VAL A 2 1.21 -3.01 -12.43
CA VAL A 2 1.84 -2.55 -13.67
C VAL A 2 1.37 -1.14 -13.98
N THR A 3 2.30 -0.23 -14.25
CA THR A 3 1.98 1.15 -14.62
C THR A 3 2.72 1.52 -15.91
N PRO A 4 2.18 2.44 -16.73
CA PRO A 4 2.87 2.91 -17.92
C PRO A 4 4.00 3.90 -17.62
N PHE A 5 4.11 4.34 -16.37
CA PHE A 5 5.12 5.33 -15.96
C PHE A 5 6.06 4.71 -14.93
N ALA A 6 7.35 4.67 -15.25
CA ALA A 6 8.37 4.09 -14.36
C ALA A 6 8.46 4.83 -13.02
N ASN A 7 8.13 6.13 -13.02
CA ASN A 7 8.22 6.98 -11.84
C ASN A 7 6.85 7.26 -11.20
N ASP A 8 5.85 6.46 -11.53
CA ASP A 8 4.53 6.57 -10.93
C ASP A 8 4.63 6.31 -9.43
N ILE A 9 3.96 7.17 -8.62
CA ILE A 9 4.03 7.06 -7.16
C ILE A 9 3.61 5.66 -6.65
N PHE A 10 2.60 5.06 -7.28
CA PHE A 10 2.13 3.74 -6.87
C PHE A 10 3.15 2.65 -7.18
N ALA A 11 3.81 2.75 -8.33
CA ALA A 11 4.90 1.83 -8.69
C ALA A 11 6.07 1.95 -7.72
N LEU A 12 6.40 3.17 -7.30
CA LEU A 12 7.50 3.42 -6.36
C LEU A 12 7.17 2.87 -4.96
N ILE A 13 5.94 3.06 -4.49
CA ILE A 13 5.49 2.53 -3.21
C ILE A 13 5.48 1.00 -3.24
N TRP A 14 4.98 0.42 -4.33
CA TRP A 14 5.02 -1.04 -4.53
C TRP A 14 6.46 -1.55 -4.52
N GLN A 15 7.38 -0.87 -5.23
CA GLN A 15 8.79 -1.26 -5.25
C GLN A 15 9.40 -1.17 -3.85
N ALA A 16 9.09 -0.13 -3.09
CA ALA A 16 9.55 0.01 -1.70
C ALA A 16 9.10 -1.19 -0.86
N PHE A 17 7.83 -1.55 -0.97
CA PHE A 17 7.27 -2.71 -0.28
C PHE A 17 8.02 -4.00 -0.67
N LYS A 18 8.24 -4.23 -1.96
CA LYS A 18 8.91 -5.46 -2.43
C LYS A 18 10.40 -5.48 -2.04
N ASN A 19 11.05 -4.31 -1.96
CA ASN A 19 12.43 -4.22 -1.50
C ASN A 19 12.56 -4.66 -0.04
N LEU A 20 11.60 -4.28 0.80
CA LEU A 20 11.62 -4.58 2.23
C LEU A 20 11.05 -5.97 2.55
N TYR A 21 10.05 -6.40 1.79
CA TYR A 21 9.33 -7.64 2.06
C TYR A 21 9.21 -8.49 0.78
N PRO A 22 10.35 -8.97 0.24
CA PRO A 22 10.34 -9.65 -1.06
C PRO A 22 9.54 -10.96 -1.07
N ASP A 23 9.33 -11.58 0.10
CA ASP A 23 8.61 -12.85 0.22
C ASP A 23 7.10 -12.65 0.41
N LYS A 24 6.63 -11.41 0.57
CA LYS A 24 5.22 -11.14 0.73
C LYS A 24 4.56 -10.94 -0.63
N GLU A 25 3.46 -11.64 -0.85
CA GLU A 25 2.71 -11.58 -2.11
C GLU A 25 1.32 -11.04 -1.87
N CYS A 26 0.87 -10.15 -2.74
CA CYS A 26 -0.50 -9.65 -2.75
C CYS A 26 -0.83 -9.07 -4.12
N GLU A 27 -2.12 -8.92 -4.38
CA GLU A 27 -2.61 -8.22 -5.55
C GLU A 27 -3.19 -6.88 -5.12
N CYS A 28 -3.08 -5.86 -5.98
CA CYS A 28 -3.59 -4.52 -5.70
C CYS A 28 -4.54 -4.10 -6.79
N PHE A 29 -5.69 -3.56 -6.41
CA PHE A 29 -6.73 -3.11 -7.35
C PHE A 29 -7.28 -1.76 -6.94
N TRP A 30 -7.69 -0.99 -7.94
CA TRP A 30 -8.57 0.16 -7.71
C TRP A 30 -9.99 -0.35 -7.55
N GLU A 31 -10.69 0.08 -6.48
CA GLU A 31 -12.06 -0.38 -6.22
C GLU A 31 -12.96 0.81 -5.92
N PRO A 32 -13.77 1.24 -6.91
CA PRO A 32 -14.66 2.39 -6.73
C PRO A 32 -15.87 2.10 -5.83
N GLN A 33 -16.13 0.83 -5.53
CA GLN A 33 -17.28 0.43 -4.72
C GLN A 33 -17.04 0.51 -3.21
N ILE A 34 -15.78 0.66 -2.77
CA ILE A 34 -15.47 0.85 -1.36
C ILE A 34 -16.02 2.21 -0.94
N ARG A 35 -16.91 2.26 0.04
CA ARG A 35 -17.49 3.49 0.53
C ARG A 35 -17.46 3.59 2.05
N GLU A 36 -18.08 2.64 2.73
CA GLU A 36 -18.28 2.67 4.17
C GLU A 36 -18.05 1.29 4.78
N ASP A 37 -17.61 1.27 6.03
CA ASP A 37 -17.55 0.03 6.80
C ASP A 37 -18.93 -0.26 7.40
N GLU A 38 -19.03 -1.34 8.18
CA GLU A 38 -20.30 -1.74 8.79
C GLU A 38 -20.82 -0.74 9.82
N ASN A 39 -19.99 0.19 10.27
CA ASN A 39 -20.37 1.25 11.21
C ASN A 39 -20.67 2.58 10.53
N GLY A 40 -20.65 2.62 9.19
CA GLY A 40 -20.92 3.83 8.43
C GLY A 40 -19.73 4.77 8.31
N ASN A 41 -18.54 4.34 8.73
CA ASN A 41 -17.32 5.14 8.59
C ASN A 41 -16.78 5.03 7.16
N GLU A 42 -16.34 6.15 6.61
CA GLU A 42 -15.78 6.19 5.26
C GLU A 42 -14.50 5.35 5.19
N VAL A 43 -14.40 4.52 4.15
CA VAL A 43 -13.26 3.62 3.93
C VAL A 43 -12.56 4.03 2.63
N PHE A 44 -11.25 4.25 2.71
CA PHE A 44 -10.42 4.66 1.57
C PHE A 44 -9.61 3.51 0.98
N GLY A 45 -9.38 2.46 1.76
CA GLY A 45 -8.66 1.28 1.33
C GLY A 45 -9.02 0.08 2.17
N LEU A 46 -8.63 -1.10 1.71
CA LEU A 46 -8.95 -2.36 2.39
C LEU A 46 -7.89 -3.40 2.05
N THR A 47 -7.46 -4.15 3.07
CA THR A 47 -6.62 -5.34 2.87
C THR A 47 -7.47 -6.56 3.24
N ASP A 48 -7.67 -7.44 2.27
CA ASP A 48 -8.48 -8.65 2.44
C ASP A 48 -7.56 -9.87 2.51
N PHE A 49 -7.60 -10.56 3.66
CA PHE A 49 -6.85 -11.80 3.88
C PHE A 49 -7.77 -12.97 3.63
N GLY A 50 -7.56 -13.67 2.52
CA GLY A 50 -8.37 -14.84 2.17
C GLY A 50 -8.02 -16.07 2.97
N ASP A 51 -8.99 -16.97 3.11
CA ASP A 51 -8.81 -18.24 3.84
C ASP A 51 -7.79 -19.17 3.18
N ASP A 52 -7.55 -18.98 1.88
CA ASP A 52 -6.59 -19.77 1.11
C ASP A 52 -5.16 -19.20 1.16
N GLY A 53 -4.94 -18.17 1.98
CA GLY A 53 -3.66 -17.50 2.08
C GLY A 53 -3.45 -16.37 1.08
N SER A 54 -4.41 -16.13 0.20
CA SER A 54 -4.32 -14.99 -0.73
C SER A 54 -4.51 -13.67 0.02
N VAL A 55 -3.89 -12.62 -0.49
CA VAL A 55 -4.03 -11.28 0.07
C VAL A 55 -4.33 -10.32 -1.07
N VAL A 56 -5.35 -9.50 -0.92
CA VAL A 56 -5.74 -8.52 -1.92
C VAL A 56 -5.88 -7.15 -1.27
N VAL A 57 -5.28 -6.15 -1.89
CA VAL A 57 -5.34 -4.75 -1.44
C VAL A 57 -6.25 -3.99 -2.40
N PHE A 58 -7.17 -3.22 -1.84
CA PHE A 58 -8.06 -2.35 -2.61
C PHE A 58 -7.84 -0.91 -2.19
N VAL A 59 -7.81 0.02 -3.15
CA VAL A 59 -7.69 1.45 -2.90
C VAL A 59 -8.75 2.17 -3.73
N ARG A 60 -9.41 3.16 -3.14
CA ARG A 60 -10.39 3.97 -3.87
C ARG A 60 -9.70 4.80 -4.94
N PRO A 61 -10.26 4.85 -6.17
CA PRO A 61 -9.64 5.61 -7.27
C PRO A 61 -9.97 7.10 -7.26
N ASP A 62 -10.91 7.56 -6.43
CA ASP A 62 -11.40 8.95 -6.41
C ASP A 62 -10.65 9.85 -5.43
N LEU A 63 -9.47 9.41 -4.97
CA LEU A 63 -8.64 10.17 -4.04
C LEU A 63 -7.57 10.96 -4.80
N GLU A 64 -7.09 12.05 -4.20
CA GLU A 64 -5.91 12.73 -4.71
C GLU A 64 -4.73 11.77 -4.73
N VAL A 65 -3.81 11.96 -5.68
CA VAL A 65 -2.69 11.04 -5.89
C VAL A 65 -1.87 10.83 -4.61
N ALA A 66 -1.55 11.92 -3.90
CA ALA A 66 -0.77 11.83 -2.67
C ALA A 66 -1.51 11.04 -1.59
N VAL A 67 -2.83 11.25 -1.46
CA VAL A 67 -3.65 10.54 -0.48
C VAL A 67 -3.77 9.06 -0.87
N ALA A 68 -4.03 8.77 -2.14
CA ALA A 68 -4.13 7.39 -2.62
C ALA A 68 -2.82 6.63 -2.40
N GLY A 69 -1.67 7.28 -2.62
CA GLY A 69 -0.37 6.68 -2.34
C GLY A 69 -0.18 6.36 -0.87
N GLU A 70 -0.59 7.27 0.01
CA GLU A 70 -0.52 7.04 1.46
C GLU A 70 -1.42 5.87 1.86
N ILE A 71 -2.64 5.79 1.30
CA ILE A 71 -3.55 4.67 1.56
C ILE A 71 -2.95 3.35 1.07
N LEU A 72 -2.34 3.34 -0.11
CA LEU A 72 -1.67 2.14 -0.60
C LEU A 72 -0.58 1.67 0.37
N ALA A 73 0.28 2.59 0.84
CA ALA A 73 1.32 2.26 1.81
C ALA A 73 0.74 1.74 3.12
N HIS A 74 -0.38 2.34 3.58
CA HIS A 74 -1.11 1.91 4.76
C HIS A 74 -1.56 0.45 4.63
N GLU A 75 -2.17 0.10 3.48
CA GLU A 75 -2.65 -1.27 3.26
C GLU A 75 -1.49 -2.25 3.07
N LEU A 76 -0.42 -1.84 2.38
CA LEU A 76 0.76 -2.69 2.22
C LEU A 76 1.45 -2.96 3.56
N ALA A 77 1.39 -2.01 4.50
CA ALA A 77 1.89 -2.25 5.86
C ALA A 77 1.09 -3.37 6.55
N HIS A 78 -0.22 -3.44 6.34
CA HIS A 78 -1.02 -4.55 6.83
C HIS A 78 -0.58 -5.89 6.22
N VAL A 79 -0.26 -5.91 4.93
CA VAL A 79 0.26 -7.12 4.28
C VAL A 79 1.59 -7.54 4.91
N ALA A 80 2.45 -6.57 5.18
CA ALA A 80 3.79 -6.84 5.73
C ALA A 80 3.72 -7.53 7.10
N VAL A 81 2.82 -7.08 7.98
CA VAL A 81 2.75 -7.60 9.36
C VAL A 81 1.74 -8.74 9.52
N GLY A 82 0.79 -8.89 8.60
CA GLY A 82 -0.16 -9.99 8.61
C GLY A 82 -1.44 -9.69 9.38
N VAL A 83 -2.37 -10.65 9.34
CA VAL A 83 -3.75 -10.49 9.82
C VAL A 83 -3.83 -10.26 11.34
N ASP A 84 -2.82 -10.69 12.10
CA ASP A 84 -2.84 -10.61 13.56
C ASP A 84 -2.48 -9.22 14.10
N HIS A 85 -2.16 -8.27 13.22
CA HIS A 85 -1.74 -6.93 13.59
C HIS A 85 -2.68 -5.87 13.01
N GLU A 86 -3.28 -5.07 13.88
CA GLU A 86 -4.10 -3.92 13.51
C GLU A 86 -3.44 -2.67 14.07
N HIS A 87 -3.10 -1.70 13.28
CA HIS A 87 -2.55 -0.37 13.65
C HIS A 87 -1.73 -0.34 14.96
N ASP A 88 -1.02 -1.43 15.26
CA ASP A 88 -0.14 -1.53 16.42
C ASP A 88 1.27 -1.04 16.07
N GLU A 89 2.21 -1.20 17.01
CA GLU A 89 3.59 -0.76 16.79
C GLU A 89 4.23 -1.46 15.59
N ALA A 90 3.96 -2.76 15.40
CA ALA A 90 4.50 -3.50 14.26
C ALA A 90 4.00 -2.90 12.95
N TRP A 91 2.71 -2.57 12.85
CA TRP A 91 2.14 -1.93 11.68
C TRP A 91 2.74 -0.54 11.47
N GLU A 92 2.86 0.27 12.54
CA GLU A 92 3.44 1.62 12.44
C GLU A 92 4.87 1.57 11.91
N ASN A 93 5.67 0.63 12.41
CA ASN A 93 7.04 0.45 11.95
C ASN A 93 7.10 0.05 10.48
N ALA A 94 6.21 -0.84 10.03
CA ALA A 94 6.15 -1.26 8.64
C ALA A 94 5.72 -0.09 7.73
N PHE A 95 4.72 0.66 8.15
CA PHE A 95 4.24 1.84 7.40
C PHE A 95 5.37 2.86 7.23
N GLU A 96 6.07 3.18 8.32
CA GLU A 96 7.18 4.12 8.29
C GLU A 96 8.33 3.61 7.41
N ALA A 97 8.66 2.33 7.52
CA ALA A 97 9.72 1.73 6.71
C ALA A 97 9.41 1.82 5.21
N ILE A 98 8.15 1.57 4.83
CA ILE A 98 7.73 1.66 3.43
C ILE A 98 7.88 3.11 2.93
N PHE A 99 7.45 4.10 3.72
CA PHE A 99 7.58 5.50 3.34
C PHE A 99 9.04 5.94 3.23
N GLN A 100 9.89 5.51 4.15
CA GLN A 100 11.31 5.83 4.08
C GLN A 100 11.98 5.23 2.85
N GLU A 101 11.67 3.98 2.53
CA GLU A 101 12.20 3.33 1.33
C GLU A 101 11.66 3.99 0.06
N TYR A 102 10.38 4.35 0.03
CA TYR A 102 9.78 5.08 -1.07
C TYR A 102 10.48 6.43 -1.30
N ASN A 103 10.74 7.18 -0.23
CA ASN A 103 11.44 8.46 -0.33
C ASN A 103 12.88 8.27 -0.84
N LYS A 104 13.55 7.23 -0.39
CA LYS A 104 14.90 6.89 -0.84
C LYS A 104 14.94 6.62 -2.35
N ILE A 105 13.98 5.83 -2.84
CA ILE A 105 13.88 5.53 -4.27
C ILE A 105 13.58 6.80 -5.06
N GLY A 106 12.62 7.59 -4.60
CA GLY A 106 12.24 8.84 -5.25
C GLY A 106 13.39 9.83 -5.34
N ASN A 107 14.12 10.00 -4.25
CA ASN A 107 15.27 10.91 -4.22
C ASN A 107 16.37 10.45 -5.18
N ALA A 108 16.63 9.15 -5.24
CA ALA A 108 17.62 8.61 -6.17
C ALA A 108 17.24 8.88 -7.63
N LEU A 109 15.95 8.77 -7.95
CA LEU A 109 15.46 9.07 -9.30
C LEU A 109 15.64 10.55 -9.65
N PHE A 110 15.35 11.44 -8.71
CA PHE A 110 15.51 12.87 -8.94
C PHE A 110 16.99 13.27 -9.08
N GLU A 111 17.88 12.67 -8.31
CA GLU A 111 19.30 12.95 -8.36
C GLU A 111 19.93 12.53 -9.70
N ASN A 112 19.33 11.56 -10.38
CA ASN A 112 19.85 11.04 -11.65
C ASN A 112 19.26 11.75 -12.87
N GLN A 113 18.49 12.81 -12.67
CA GLN A 113 17.96 13.66 -13.76
C GLN A 113 18.84 14.91 -14.00
#